data_2f27c23b6844e975f63ab67c11c15906
#
_entry.id   2f27c23b6844e975f63ab67c11c15906
#
_cell.length_a   1.000
_cell.length_b   1.000
_cell.length_c   1.000
_cell.angle_alpha   90.00
_cell.angle_beta   90.00
_cell.angle_gamma   90.00
#
_symmetry.space_group_name_H-M   'P 1'
#
loop_
_entity.id
_entity.type
_entity.pdbx_description
1 polymer ?
#
loop_
_entity_poly.entity_id
_entity_poly.type
_entity_poly.pdbx_seq_one_letter_code
_entity_poly.pdbx_strand_id
1 'polypeptide(L)'
;MPKTQIKDAADTLLALRNDPVLFVRTCLQAEPQKWQKEALNNIVKHNRLSIRSGHAVGKTTLLSWVILYWLTTRAPCKIACTANSASQLEQILWSEIQKWHKMMPKGFQDEFEFRTDKITLKNAPDSFCVARTSRRENPEALQGFHSPNMLFIIDEASGVPDIIFEVAQGAMSTHNAKTIMVGNPNRASGFFYDSFYKNSEAWKTMTVSCKDADTVDPDYVEEMARQYGEESNVFRVRVLGLPPTTDDNAIMGRTLVESAISRDVEATNVMPVWGIDIARMGSDRCALCKRKGNVITEPIKHWGGKDLMETVGLIVAEYEATPYNQRPSEILIDSIGLGAGVVDRLVELDLPARGINVAESSSMSDRYMRLRDELWFKCREWLEQKDCQIPDQEELVNELTAVQYEILSSGKFKVESKEQMKKRGYRSPDIADALMLTFASMAVRASGSGAGYKFNQKIEYGNSGWIV
;
A
#
# COMPACT_ATOMS: atom_id res chain seq x y z
N MET A 1 -48.87 -23.33 -8.32
CA MET A 1 -48.51 -23.91 -7.01
C MET A 1 -49.70 -23.84 -6.06
N PRO A 2 -49.94 -24.81 -5.22
CA PRO A 2 -50.99 -24.76 -4.21
C PRO A 2 -50.71 -23.61 -3.21
N LYS A 3 -51.77 -22.95 -2.72
CA LYS A 3 -51.67 -21.80 -1.78
C LYS A 3 -50.82 -22.12 -0.54
N THR A 4 -50.78 -23.32 -0.05
CA THR A 4 -50.00 -23.81 1.08
C THR A 4 -48.48 -23.78 0.77
N GLN A 5 -48.07 -24.25 -0.43
CA GLN A 5 -46.67 -24.22 -0.84
C GLN A 5 -46.13 -22.80 -1.05
N ILE A 6 -46.96 -21.85 -1.49
CA ILE A 6 -46.60 -20.45 -1.63
C ILE A 6 -46.40 -19.82 -0.23
N LYS A 7 -47.25 -20.15 0.73
CA LYS A 7 -47.09 -19.66 2.11
C LYS A 7 -45.84 -20.18 2.78
N ASP A 8 -45.56 -21.48 2.64
CA ASP A 8 -44.35 -22.11 3.20
C ASP A 8 -43.05 -21.50 2.59
N ALA A 9 -43.06 -21.20 1.28
CA ALA A 9 -41.95 -20.55 0.60
C ALA A 9 -41.77 -19.10 1.07
N ALA A 10 -42.84 -18.34 1.28
CA ALA A 10 -42.81 -16.99 1.77
C ALA A 10 -42.30 -16.92 3.22
N ASP A 11 -42.76 -17.81 4.09
CA ASP A 11 -42.32 -17.91 5.48
C ASP A 11 -40.82 -18.28 5.55
N THR A 12 -40.36 -19.18 4.69
CA THR A 12 -38.94 -19.54 4.57
C THR A 12 -38.08 -18.32 4.14
N LEU A 13 -38.51 -17.59 3.09
CA LEU A 13 -37.82 -16.40 2.63
C LEU A 13 -37.78 -15.31 3.72
N LEU A 14 -38.84 -15.15 4.49
CA LEU A 14 -38.91 -14.20 5.60
C LEU A 14 -37.94 -14.61 6.72
N ALA A 15 -37.86 -15.87 7.06
CA ALA A 15 -36.89 -16.38 8.03
C ALA A 15 -35.45 -16.11 7.59
N LEU A 16 -35.11 -16.44 6.33
CA LEU A 16 -33.82 -16.17 5.74
C LEU A 16 -33.48 -14.66 5.69
N ARG A 17 -34.51 -13.82 5.39
CA ARG A 17 -34.36 -12.36 5.37
C ARG A 17 -34.01 -11.78 6.74
N ASN A 18 -34.51 -12.36 7.80
CA ASN A 18 -34.30 -11.88 9.16
C ASN A 18 -33.05 -12.45 9.82
N ASP A 19 -32.58 -13.60 9.35
CA ASP A 19 -31.38 -14.26 9.86
C ASP A 19 -30.34 -14.51 8.76
N PRO A 20 -29.37 -13.62 8.59
CA PRO A 20 -28.34 -13.80 7.58
C PRO A 20 -27.38 -14.96 7.89
N VAL A 21 -27.22 -15.33 9.17
CA VAL A 21 -26.41 -16.50 9.55
C VAL A 21 -27.11 -17.79 9.13
N LEU A 22 -28.43 -17.86 9.31
CA LEU A 22 -29.23 -18.98 8.81
C LEU A 22 -29.11 -19.07 7.29
N PHE A 23 -29.18 -17.94 6.54
CA PHE A 23 -29.00 -17.94 5.09
C PHE A 23 -27.65 -18.55 4.69
N VAL A 24 -26.53 -18.12 5.32
CA VAL A 24 -25.19 -18.64 5.02
C VAL A 24 -25.12 -20.14 5.27
N ARG A 25 -25.66 -20.62 6.40
CA ARG A 25 -25.66 -22.04 6.75
C ARG A 25 -26.51 -22.89 5.80
N THR A 26 -27.70 -22.43 5.48
CA THR A 26 -28.65 -23.24 4.71
C THR A 26 -28.48 -23.10 3.20
N CYS A 27 -28.23 -21.88 2.71
CA CYS A 27 -28.13 -21.61 1.28
C CYS A 27 -26.71 -21.73 0.74
N LEU A 28 -25.71 -21.37 1.54
CA LEU A 28 -24.31 -21.41 1.11
C LEU A 28 -23.52 -22.58 1.71
N GLN A 29 -24.15 -23.37 2.58
CA GLN A 29 -23.55 -24.55 3.23
C GLN A 29 -22.21 -24.22 3.92
N ALA A 30 -22.11 -23.04 4.53
CA ALA A 30 -20.93 -22.55 5.19
C ALA A 30 -21.20 -22.22 6.66
N GLU A 31 -20.19 -22.42 7.50
CA GLU A 31 -20.23 -22.00 8.90
C GLU A 31 -19.45 -20.70 9.06
N PRO A 32 -20.09 -19.56 9.33
CA PRO A 32 -19.39 -18.31 9.52
C PRO A 32 -18.54 -18.33 10.81
N GLN A 33 -17.34 -17.75 10.77
CA GLN A 33 -16.53 -17.50 11.96
C GLN A 33 -17.26 -16.57 12.93
N LYS A 34 -16.80 -16.50 14.17
CA LYS A 34 -17.41 -15.69 15.22
C LYS A 34 -17.60 -14.22 14.79
N TRP A 35 -16.55 -13.59 14.28
CA TRP A 35 -16.60 -12.21 13.81
C TRP A 35 -17.52 -12.01 12.59
N GLN A 36 -17.57 -12.99 11.67
CA GLN A 36 -18.46 -12.96 10.51
C GLN A 36 -19.94 -13.06 10.89
N LYS A 37 -20.27 -13.89 11.91
CA LYS A 37 -21.63 -13.94 12.48
C LYS A 37 -22.03 -12.59 13.06
N GLU A 38 -21.12 -11.96 13.78
CA GLU A 38 -21.37 -10.61 14.33
C GLU A 38 -21.57 -9.59 13.20
N ALA A 39 -20.72 -9.59 12.16
CA ALA A 39 -20.85 -8.68 11.03
C ALA A 39 -22.17 -8.88 10.26
N LEU A 40 -22.55 -10.14 9.98
CA LEU A 40 -23.82 -10.48 9.33
C LEU A 40 -25.03 -9.98 10.13
N ASN A 41 -25.03 -10.13 11.45
CA ASN A 41 -26.10 -9.61 12.31
C ASN A 41 -26.11 -8.08 12.34
N ASN A 42 -24.94 -7.43 12.33
CA ASN A 42 -24.83 -5.98 12.38
C ASN A 42 -25.31 -5.32 11.08
N ILE A 43 -25.09 -5.91 9.90
CA ILE A 43 -25.56 -5.31 8.62
C ILE A 43 -27.09 -5.28 8.55
N VAL A 44 -27.79 -6.19 9.23
CA VAL A 44 -29.25 -6.15 9.30
C VAL A 44 -29.72 -5.08 10.29
N LYS A 45 -29.07 -4.96 11.44
CA LYS A 45 -29.47 -4.08 12.55
C LYS A 45 -29.11 -2.61 12.33
N HIS A 46 -27.97 -2.34 11.70
CA HIS A 46 -27.41 -0.99 11.54
C HIS A 46 -27.40 -0.57 10.06
N ASN A 47 -27.55 0.73 9.81
CA ASN A 47 -27.48 1.26 8.45
C ASN A 47 -26.06 1.44 7.95
N ARG A 48 -25.09 1.60 8.85
CA ARG A 48 -23.69 1.84 8.53
C ARG A 48 -22.80 0.92 9.36
N LEU A 49 -22.03 0.07 8.67
CA LEU A 49 -21.09 -0.87 9.29
C LEU A 49 -19.69 -0.61 8.73
N SER A 50 -18.71 -0.40 9.61
CA SER A 50 -17.31 -0.24 9.25
C SER A 50 -16.46 -1.29 9.94
N ILE A 51 -15.72 -2.08 9.16
CA ILE A 51 -14.91 -3.21 9.63
C ILE A 51 -13.45 -2.98 9.22
N ARG A 52 -12.58 -2.75 10.19
CA ARG A 52 -11.14 -2.80 9.97
C ARG A 52 -10.57 -4.13 10.42
N SER A 53 -9.59 -4.65 9.70
CA SER A 53 -9.03 -5.95 10.07
C SER A 53 -7.58 -6.14 9.67
N GLY A 54 -6.96 -7.17 10.23
CA GLY A 54 -5.72 -7.75 9.71
C GLY A 54 -5.91 -8.40 8.33
N HIS A 55 -4.85 -9.00 7.82
CA HIS A 55 -4.84 -9.69 6.54
C HIS A 55 -5.49 -11.08 6.63
N ALA A 56 -5.99 -11.61 5.51
CA ALA A 56 -6.48 -12.98 5.34
C ALA A 56 -7.60 -13.43 6.29
N VAL A 57 -8.27 -12.53 7.01
CA VAL A 57 -9.35 -12.88 7.97
C VAL A 57 -10.65 -13.35 7.31
N GLY A 58 -10.80 -13.24 5.96
CA GLY A 58 -12.01 -13.65 5.25
C GLY A 58 -12.99 -12.51 4.94
N LYS A 59 -12.51 -11.27 4.74
CA LYS A 59 -13.33 -10.09 4.35
C LYS A 59 -14.12 -10.33 3.07
N THR A 60 -13.45 -10.75 2.00
CA THR A 60 -14.04 -10.97 0.67
C THR A 60 -15.12 -12.05 0.72
N THR A 61 -14.91 -13.10 1.50
CA THR A 61 -15.91 -14.14 1.75
C THR A 61 -17.16 -13.56 2.42
N LEU A 62 -17.01 -12.73 3.46
CA LEU A 62 -18.14 -12.04 4.10
C LEU A 62 -18.91 -11.18 3.10
N LEU A 63 -18.22 -10.36 2.30
CA LEU A 63 -18.87 -9.48 1.32
C LEU A 63 -19.63 -10.28 0.24
N SER A 64 -19.07 -11.39 -0.24
CA SER A 64 -19.74 -12.25 -1.21
C SER A 64 -21.02 -12.88 -0.63
N TRP A 65 -21.00 -13.30 0.65
CA TRP A 65 -22.20 -13.79 1.34
C TRP A 65 -23.27 -12.70 1.49
N VAL A 66 -22.86 -11.48 1.86
CA VAL A 66 -23.75 -10.33 2.00
C VAL A 66 -24.41 -9.98 0.67
N ILE A 67 -23.69 -10.02 -0.45
CA ILE A 67 -24.23 -9.75 -1.80
C ILE A 67 -25.29 -10.80 -2.18
N LEU A 68 -24.95 -12.09 -2.07
CA LEU A 68 -25.89 -13.18 -2.39
C LEU A 68 -27.12 -13.14 -1.48
N TYR A 69 -26.92 -12.92 -0.17
CA TYR A 69 -28.00 -12.77 0.78
C TYR A 69 -28.93 -11.60 0.42
N TRP A 70 -28.36 -10.43 0.07
CA TRP A 70 -29.15 -9.24 -0.23
C TRP A 70 -29.97 -9.41 -1.50
N LEU A 71 -29.37 -9.90 -2.57
CA LEU A 71 -30.06 -10.19 -3.83
C LEU A 71 -31.18 -11.21 -3.63
N THR A 72 -30.94 -12.29 -2.88
CA THR A 72 -31.91 -13.36 -2.70
C THR A 72 -33.12 -12.95 -1.85
N THR A 73 -32.90 -12.10 -0.83
CA THR A 73 -33.92 -11.87 0.21
C THR A 73 -34.58 -10.49 0.17
N ARG A 74 -34.13 -9.56 -0.70
CA ARG A 74 -34.58 -8.15 -0.68
C ARG A 74 -34.94 -7.57 -2.05
N ALA A 75 -35.38 -8.37 -2.99
CA ALA A 75 -35.90 -7.85 -4.26
C ALA A 75 -37.15 -6.94 -4.03
N PRO A 76 -37.29 -5.76 -4.69
CA PRO A 76 -36.29 -5.13 -5.54
C PRO A 76 -35.16 -4.48 -4.73
N CYS A 77 -33.92 -4.72 -5.17
CA CYS A 77 -32.74 -4.17 -4.50
C CYS A 77 -31.65 -3.78 -5.51
N LYS A 78 -30.81 -2.81 -5.12
CA LYS A 78 -29.62 -2.45 -5.88
C LYS A 78 -28.40 -2.47 -4.96
N ILE A 79 -27.34 -3.11 -5.44
CA ILE A 79 -26.07 -3.18 -4.73
C ILE A 79 -25.01 -2.51 -5.58
N ALA A 80 -24.34 -1.51 -5.04
CA ALA A 80 -23.16 -0.89 -5.67
C ALA A 80 -21.91 -1.29 -4.89
N CYS A 81 -20.99 -1.98 -5.56
CA CYS A 81 -19.71 -2.39 -5.01
C CYS A 81 -18.60 -1.50 -5.58
N THR A 82 -17.75 -1.00 -4.72
CA THR A 82 -16.56 -0.25 -5.13
C THR A 82 -15.32 -0.71 -4.38
N ALA A 83 -14.16 -0.55 -5.02
CA ALA A 83 -12.85 -0.78 -4.45
C ALA A 83 -11.80 0.12 -5.14
N ASN A 84 -10.59 0.14 -4.61
CA ASN A 84 -9.50 0.93 -5.15
C ASN A 84 -9.06 0.51 -6.57
N SER A 85 -9.31 -0.74 -6.99
CA SER A 85 -8.92 -1.23 -8.31
C SER A 85 -10.00 -2.11 -8.95
N ALA A 86 -10.04 -2.10 -10.31
CA ALA A 86 -10.93 -2.98 -11.09
C ALA A 86 -10.59 -4.46 -10.87
N SER A 87 -9.30 -4.81 -10.79
CA SER A 87 -8.88 -6.19 -10.60
C SER A 87 -9.35 -6.77 -9.26
N GLN A 88 -9.41 -5.97 -8.20
CA GLN A 88 -9.98 -6.41 -6.92
C GLN A 88 -11.47 -6.76 -7.04
N LEU A 89 -12.25 -5.93 -7.72
CA LEU A 89 -13.67 -6.21 -7.91
C LEU A 89 -13.91 -7.40 -8.83
N GLU A 90 -13.27 -7.41 -10.01
CA GLU A 90 -13.56 -8.40 -11.05
C GLU A 90 -12.89 -9.76 -10.78
N GLN A 91 -11.64 -9.78 -10.37
CA GLN A 91 -10.88 -11.02 -10.21
C GLN A 91 -11.04 -11.64 -8.83
N ILE A 92 -11.19 -10.83 -7.79
CA ILE A 92 -11.25 -11.33 -6.41
C ILE A 92 -12.69 -11.42 -5.93
N LEU A 93 -13.42 -10.31 -5.87
CA LEU A 93 -14.79 -10.32 -5.32
C LEU A 93 -15.78 -11.10 -6.19
N TRP A 94 -15.79 -10.88 -7.51
CA TRP A 94 -16.69 -11.61 -8.42
C TRP A 94 -16.40 -13.10 -8.46
N SER A 95 -15.13 -13.48 -8.45
CA SER A 95 -14.73 -14.89 -8.38
C SER A 95 -15.21 -15.56 -7.09
N GLU A 96 -15.10 -14.89 -5.96
CA GLU A 96 -15.58 -15.40 -4.66
C GLU A 96 -17.11 -15.48 -4.63
N ILE A 97 -17.84 -14.49 -5.20
CA ILE A 97 -19.30 -14.55 -5.32
C ILE A 97 -19.72 -15.76 -6.17
N GLN A 98 -19.08 -16.00 -7.32
CA GLN A 98 -19.37 -17.14 -8.18
C GLN A 98 -19.13 -18.48 -7.50
N LYS A 99 -18.08 -18.58 -6.69
CA LYS A 99 -17.76 -19.76 -5.88
C LYS A 99 -18.93 -20.07 -4.92
N TRP A 100 -19.38 -19.10 -4.16
CA TRP A 100 -20.47 -19.27 -3.20
C TRP A 100 -21.83 -19.45 -3.87
N HIS A 101 -22.06 -18.80 -5.00
CA HIS A 101 -23.27 -19.01 -5.79
C HIS A 101 -23.45 -20.48 -6.22
N LYS A 102 -22.37 -21.18 -6.58
CA LYS A 102 -22.40 -22.61 -6.92
C LYS A 102 -22.79 -23.51 -5.75
N MET A 103 -22.71 -23.05 -4.53
CA MET A 103 -23.14 -23.78 -3.33
C MET A 103 -24.62 -23.60 -3.03
N MET A 104 -25.29 -22.61 -3.63
CA MET A 104 -26.70 -22.34 -3.39
C MET A 104 -27.62 -23.49 -3.94
N PRO A 105 -28.80 -23.67 -3.35
CA PRO A 105 -29.82 -24.57 -3.95
C PRO A 105 -30.11 -24.20 -5.39
N LYS A 106 -30.30 -25.20 -6.24
CA LYS A 106 -30.44 -25.04 -7.71
C LYS A 106 -31.50 -24.02 -8.10
N GLY A 107 -32.64 -23.98 -7.40
CA GLY A 107 -33.70 -23.00 -7.64
C GLY A 107 -33.27 -21.55 -7.44
N PHE A 108 -32.35 -21.28 -6.52
CA PHE A 108 -31.77 -19.96 -6.39
C PHE A 108 -30.67 -19.70 -7.42
N GLN A 109 -29.82 -20.72 -7.73
CA GLN A 109 -28.77 -20.54 -8.73
C GLN A 109 -29.35 -20.11 -10.08
N ASP A 110 -30.43 -20.71 -10.52
CA ASP A 110 -31.01 -20.47 -11.83
C ASP A 110 -31.59 -19.06 -12.01
N GLU A 111 -31.84 -18.34 -10.91
CA GLU A 111 -32.31 -16.95 -10.92
C GLU A 111 -31.20 -15.91 -11.21
N PHE A 112 -29.93 -16.25 -11.05
CA PHE A 112 -28.84 -15.31 -11.22
C PHE A 112 -28.29 -15.30 -12.64
N GLU A 113 -28.07 -14.11 -13.19
CA GLU A 113 -27.32 -13.87 -14.44
C GLU A 113 -26.05 -13.10 -14.13
N PHE A 114 -24.88 -13.69 -14.42
CA PHE A 114 -23.57 -13.08 -14.19
C PHE A 114 -23.03 -12.47 -15.48
N ARG A 115 -22.63 -11.20 -15.41
CA ARG A 115 -21.84 -10.48 -16.41
C ARG A 115 -20.53 -10.00 -15.79
N THR A 116 -19.63 -9.46 -16.58
CA THR A 116 -18.29 -9.03 -16.12
C THR A 116 -18.37 -8.03 -14.97
N ASP A 117 -19.27 -7.05 -15.04
CA ASP A 117 -19.41 -5.95 -14.07
C ASP A 117 -20.75 -5.93 -13.34
N LYS A 118 -21.65 -6.89 -13.63
CA LYS A 118 -23.02 -6.87 -13.13
C LYS A 118 -23.56 -8.29 -12.85
N ILE A 119 -24.28 -8.42 -11.76
CA ILE A 119 -25.06 -9.61 -11.41
C ILE A 119 -26.52 -9.17 -11.34
N THR A 120 -27.42 -9.86 -12.04
CA THR A 120 -28.83 -9.49 -12.14
C THR A 120 -29.70 -10.69 -11.78
N LEU A 121 -30.88 -10.46 -11.18
CA LEU A 121 -31.90 -11.49 -11.04
C LEU A 121 -32.78 -11.56 -12.30
N LYS A 122 -32.95 -12.75 -12.91
CA LYS A 122 -33.71 -12.94 -14.15
C LYS A 122 -35.17 -12.52 -14.01
N ASN A 123 -35.83 -12.94 -12.91
CA ASN A 123 -37.22 -12.64 -12.65
C ASN A 123 -37.46 -11.29 -11.97
N ALA A 124 -36.39 -10.54 -11.64
CA ALA A 124 -36.45 -9.21 -11.08
C ALA A 124 -35.26 -8.36 -11.59
N PRO A 125 -35.28 -7.96 -12.88
CA PRO A 125 -34.11 -7.31 -13.52
C PRO A 125 -33.73 -5.93 -12.92
N ASP A 126 -34.64 -5.32 -12.13
CA ASP A 126 -34.35 -4.14 -11.32
C ASP A 126 -33.53 -4.47 -10.06
N SER A 127 -33.37 -5.75 -9.75
CA SER A 127 -32.51 -6.23 -8.66
C SER A 127 -31.16 -6.66 -9.20
N PHE A 128 -30.11 -5.93 -8.84
CA PHE A 128 -28.78 -6.20 -9.36
C PHE A 128 -27.68 -5.76 -8.40
N CYS A 129 -26.51 -6.36 -8.58
CA CYS A 129 -25.25 -5.91 -8.02
C CYS A 129 -24.34 -5.44 -9.15
N VAL A 130 -23.71 -4.29 -9.01
CA VAL A 130 -22.79 -3.71 -9.99
C VAL A 130 -21.47 -3.36 -9.37
N ALA A 131 -20.37 -3.69 -10.09
CA ALA A 131 -19.02 -3.26 -9.75
C ALA A 131 -18.70 -1.94 -10.43
N ARG A 132 -18.21 -0.97 -9.65
CA ARG A 132 -17.74 0.32 -10.16
C ARG A 132 -16.43 0.69 -9.47
N THR A 133 -15.39 0.91 -10.26
CA THR A 133 -14.11 1.39 -9.72
C THR A 133 -14.21 2.84 -9.29
N SER A 134 -13.62 3.14 -8.14
CA SER A 134 -13.56 4.49 -7.58
C SER A 134 -12.28 5.17 -8.03
N ARG A 135 -12.39 6.08 -9.01
CA ARG A 135 -11.28 6.93 -9.47
C ARG A 135 -11.62 8.39 -9.20
N ARG A 136 -10.59 9.18 -8.85
CA ARG A 136 -10.77 10.65 -8.64
C ARG A 136 -11.31 11.35 -9.86
N GLU A 137 -11.01 10.83 -11.07
CA GLU A 137 -11.43 11.40 -12.35
C GLU A 137 -12.90 11.13 -12.71
N ASN A 138 -13.54 10.14 -12.05
CA ASN A 138 -14.95 9.80 -12.27
C ASN A 138 -15.63 9.41 -10.94
N PRO A 139 -15.80 10.36 -10.01
CA PRO A 139 -16.45 10.11 -8.73
C PRO A 139 -17.95 9.83 -8.87
N GLU A 140 -18.58 10.31 -9.95
CA GLU A 140 -20.03 10.20 -10.18
C GLU A 140 -20.47 8.79 -10.59
N ALA A 141 -19.55 7.84 -10.78
CA ALA A 141 -19.86 6.46 -11.16
C ALA A 141 -20.80 5.73 -10.16
N LEU A 142 -20.93 6.27 -8.96
CA LEU A 142 -21.83 5.76 -7.90
C LEU A 142 -23.12 6.56 -7.72
N GLN A 143 -23.37 7.58 -8.55
CA GLN A 143 -24.61 8.37 -8.52
C GLN A 143 -25.77 7.64 -9.23
N GLY A 144 -26.99 8.02 -8.86
CA GLY A 144 -28.21 7.57 -9.56
C GLY A 144 -28.73 6.18 -9.16
N PHE A 145 -28.12 5.55 -8.17
CA PHE A 145 -28.66 4.29 -7.63
C PHE A 145 -29.71 4.57 -6.56
N HIS A 146 -30.99 4.30 -6.89
CA HIS A 146 -32.10 4.39 -5.97
C HIS A 146 -32.86 3.07 -5.93
N SER A 147 -33.10 2.54 -4.75
CA SER A 147 -33.89 1.34 -4.51
C SER A 147 -34.41 1.34 -3.06
N PRO A 148 -35.60 0.75 -2.80
CA PRO A 148 -36.08 0.58 -1.42
C PRO A 148 -35.12 -0.27 -0.56
N ASN A 149 -34.31 -1.13 -1.17
CA ASN A 149 -33.32 -1.95 -0.50
C ASN A 149 -31.92 -1.71 -1.08
N MET A 150 -31.41 -0.48 -0.89
CA MET A 150 -30.08 -0.09 -1.39
C MET A 150 -28.99 -0.59 -0.45
N LEU A 151 -27.90 -1.14 -1.03
CA LEU A 151 -26.70 -1.54 -0.31
C LEU A 151 -25.44 -0.99 -1.03
N PHE A 152 -24.61 -0.27 -0.27
CA PHE A 152 -23.29 0.11 -0.70
C PHE A 152 -22.21 -0.77 -0.06
N ILE A 153 -21.31 -1.29 -0.87
CA ILE A 153 -20.17 -2.09 -0.43
C ILE A 153 -18.89 -1.40 -0.88
N ILE A 154 -18.04 -1.10 0.07
CA ILE A 154 -16.73 -0.51 -0.16
C ILE A 154 -15.69 -1.49 0.35
N ASP A 155 -15.02 -2.17 -0.57
CA ASP A 155 -13.91 -3.06 -0.27
C ASP A 155 -12.58 -2.30 -0.30
N GLU A 156 -11.62 -2.69 0.52
CA GLU A 156 -10.34 -2.01 0.74
C GLU A 156 -10.51 -0.50 0.97
N ALA A 157 -11.48 -0.14 1.82
CA ALA A 157 -11.96 1.23 2.02
C ALA A 157 -10.87 2.24 2.39
N SER A 158 -9.78 1.81 3.04
CA SER A 158 -8.63 2.67 3.36
C SER A 158 -7.91 3.24 2.11
N GLY A 159 -8.02 2.56 0.97
CA GLY A 159 -7.43 2.98 -0.30
C GLY A 159 -8.35 3.84 -1.18
N VAL A 160 -9.66 3.90 -0.86
CA VAL A 160 -10.66 4.63 -1.65
C VAL A 160 -10.54 6.14 -1.34
N PRO A 161 -10.48 7.02 -2.38
CA PRO A 161 -10.42 8.47 -2.20
C PRO A 161 -11.65 9.03 -1.48
N ASP A 162 -11.47 10.01 -0.59
CA ASP A 162 -12.56 10.59 0.24
C ASP A 162 -13.70 11.18 -0.61
N ILE A 163 -13.41 11.76 -1.76
CA ILE A 163 -14.42 12.29 -2.70
C ILE A 163 -15.47 11.23 -3.12
N ILE A 164 -15.09 9.96 -3.16
CA ILE A 164 -16.00 8.87 -3.50
C ILE A 164 -17.05 8.63 -2.40
N PHE A 165 -16.63 8.78 -1.16
CA PHE A 165 -17.55 8.68 -0.02
C PHE A 165 -18.50 9.87 0.02
N GLU A 166 -18.05 11.08 -0.33
CA GLU A 166 -18.89 12.29 -0.42
C GLU A 166 -19.97 12.10 -1.48
N VAL A 167 -19.62 11.62 -2.65
CA VAL A 167 -20.57 11.33 -3.74
C VAL A 167 -21.54 10.20 -3.35
N ALA A 168 -21.04 9.14 -2.72
CA ALA A 168 -21.86 8.05 -2.23
C ALA A 168 -22.85 8.50 -1.13
N GLN A 169 -22.51 9.52 -0.34
CA GLN A 169 -23.43 10.07 0.68
C GLN A 169 -24.76 10.54 0.08
N GLY A 170 -24.76 11.11 -1.12
CA GLY A 170 -25.97 11.49 -1.84
C GLY A 170 -26.89 10.30 -2.11
N ALA A 171 -26.36 9.17 -2.52
CA ALA A 171 -27.13 7.93 -2.74
C ALA A 171 -27.47 7.21 -1.42
N MET A 172 -26.66 7.37 -0.38
CA MET A 172 -26.91 6.87 0.99
C MET A 172 -28.00 7.68 1.74
N SER A 173 -28.47 8.80 1.21
CA SER A 173 -29.59 9.57 1.77
C SER A 173 -30.95 8.89 1.55
N THR A 174 -31.02 7.85 0.71
CA THR A 174 -32.23 7.04 0.50
C THR A 174 -32.63 6.36 1.82
N HIS A 175 -33.91 6.44 2.17
CA HIS A 175 -34.44 5.81 3.35
C HIS A 175 -34.12 4.30 3.38
N ASN A 176 -33.57 3.81 4.50
CA ASN A 176 -33.10 2.43 4.70
C ASN A 176 -31.89 1.99 3.83
N ALA A 177 -31.17 2.90 3.18
CA ALA A 177 -29.93 2.56 2.55
C ALA A 177 -28.91 2.00 3.57
N LYS A 178 -28.25 0.91 3.20
CA LYS A 178 -27.21 0.28 4.03
C LYS A 178 -25.83 0.48 3.41
N THR A 179 -24.84 0.63 4.25
CA THR A 179 -23.45 0.74 3.82
C THR A 179 -22.56 -0.17 4.65
N ILE A 180 -21.72 -0.94 3.98
CA ILE A 180 -20.63 -1.71 4.60
C ILE A 180 -19.29 -1.28 4.00
N MET A 181 -18.37 -0.88 4.87
CA MET A 181 -16.98 -0.63 4.53
C MET A 181 -16.11 -1.68 5.18
N VAL A 182 -15.21 -2.27 4.42
CA VAL A 182 -14.21 -3.20 4.95
C VAL A 182 -12.83 -2.83 4.42
N GLY A 183 -11.79 -3.08 5.20
CA GLY A 183 -10.41 -2.85 4.75
C GLY A 183 -9.36 -3.03 5.84
N ASN A 184 -8.10 -3.08 5.39
CA ASN A 184 -6.97 -2.96 6.29
C ASN A 184 -6.75 -1.47 6.59
N PRO A 185 -6.55 -1.08 7.85
CA PRO A 185 -6.42 0.33 8.24
C PRO A 185 -5.01 0.87 7.95
N ASN A 186 -4.69 1.03 6.66
CA ASN A 186 -3.36 1.38 6.18
C ASN A 186 -2.99 2.85 6.42
N ARG A 187 -3.95 3.69 6.84
CA ARG A 187 -3.78 5.13 7.06
C ARG A 187 -4.36 5.55 8.39
N ALA A 188 -3.73 6.55 9.03
CA ALA A 188 -4.23 7.22 10.22
C ALA A 188 -5.06 8.48 9.90
N SER A 189 -5.69 8.53 8.72
CA SER A 189 -6.53 9.64 8.26
C SER A 189 -7.46 9.19 7.15
N GLY A 190 -8.45 10.04 6.80
CA GLY A 190 -9.42 9.82 5.73
C GLY A 190 -10.74 9.23 6.23
N PHE A 191 -11.73 9.15 5.33
CA PHE A 191 -13.10 8.80 5.67
C PHE A 191 -13.24 7.46 6.40
N PHE A 192 -12.51 6.42 5.96
CA PHE A 192 -12.53 5.10 6.60
C PHE A 192 -11.96 5.15 8.02
N TYR A 193 -10.83 5.85 8.22
CA TYR A 193 -10.26 6.09 9.55
C TYR A 193 -11.24 6.86 10.45
N ASP A 194 -11.81 7.95 9.95
CA ASP A 194 -12.73 8.80 10.68
C ASP A 194 -13.99 8.06 11.15
N SER A 195 -14.42 7.01 10.45
CA SER A 195 -15.55 6.17 10.86
C SER A 195 -15.32 5.45 12.20
N PHE A 196 -14.07 5.27 12.61
CA PHE A 196 -13.70 4.66 13.91
C PHE A 196 -13.42 5.69 15.01
N TYR A 197 -13.23 6.96 14.64
CA TYR A 197 -12.82 8.04 15.57
C TYR A 197 -13.78 9.21 15.51
N LYS A 198 -13.55 10.18 14.67
CA LYS A 198 -14.30 11.43 14.58
C LYS A 198 -15.80 11.23 14.30
N ASN A 199 -16.14 10.25 13.48
CA ASN A 199 -17.51 9.97 13.04
C ASN A 199 -18.06 8.66 13.62
N SER A 200 -17.46 8.12 14.69
CA SER A 200 -17.80 6.80 15.25
C SER A 200 -19.26 6.66 15.71
N GLU A 201 -19.90 7.74 16.11
CA GLU A 201 -21.33 7.74 16.50
C GLU A 201 -22.27 7.37 15.33
N ALA A 202 -21.87 7.68 14.08
CA ALA A 202 -22.66 7.40 12.89
C ALA A 202 -22.46 5.97 12.35
N TRP A 203 -21.52 5.21 12.90
CA TRP A 203 -21.10 3.91 12.39
C TRP A 203 -21.13 2.82 13.48
N LYS A 204 -21.66 1.65 13.13
CA LYS A 204 -21.32 0.44 13.89
C LYS A 204 -19.92 0.00 13.44
N THR A 205 -18.97 0.00 14.38
CA THR A 205 -17.57 -0.33 14.07
C THR A 205 -17.20 -1.70 14.60
N MET A 206 -16.32 -2.40 13.86
CA MET A 206 -15.72 -3.68 14.24
C MET A 206 -14.22 -3.67 13.94
N THR A 207 -13.43 -4.25 14.84
CA THR A 207 -12.01 -4.49 14.63
C THR A 207 -11.78 -6.00 14.70
N VAL A 208 -11.12 -6.57 13.69
CA VAL A 208 -10.86 -8.00 13.59
C VAL A 208 -9.35 -8.23 13.48
N SER A 209 -8.77 -8.83 14.50
CA SER A 209 -7.37 -9.26 14.48
C SER A 209 -7.21 -10.58 13.72
N CYS A 210 -6.03 -10.81 13.14
CA CYS A 210 -5.66 -12.15 12.65
C CYS A 210 -5.76 -13.22 13.74
N LYS A 211 -5.56 -12.85 15.00
CA LYS A 211 -5.68 -13.73 16.17
C LYS A 211 -7.14 -14.19 16.45
N ASP A 212 -8.12 -13.46 15.89
CA ASP A 212 -9.56 -13.74 16.06
C ASP A 212 -10.17 -14.47 14.85
N ALA A 213 -9.37 -14.82 13.86
CA ALA A 213 -9.83 -15.39 12.60
C ALA A 213 -9.31 -16.83 12.43
N ASP A 214 -10.24 -17.78 12.33
CA ASP A 214 -9.93 -19.21 12.18
C ASP A 214 -9.22 -19.55 10.84
N THR A 215 -9.25 -18.63 9.88
CA THR A 215 -8.63 -18.79 8.55
C THR A 215 -7.16 -18.38 8.52
N VAL A 216 -6.67 -17.71 9.54
CA VAL A 216 -5.27 -17.26 9.60
C VAL A 216 -4.43 -18.30 10.32
N ASP A 217 -3.32 -18.68 9.68
CA ASP A 217 -2.35 -19.59 10.27
C ASP A 217 -1.68 -18.90 11.49
N PRO A 218 -1.66 -19.52 12.67
CA PRO A 218 -0.92 -19.00 13.83
C PRO A 218 0.54 -18.73 13.55
N ASP A 219 1.20 -19.55 12.73
CA ASP A 219 2.61 -19.39 12.35
C ASP A 219 2.85 -18.05 11.61
N TYR A 220 1.88 -17.59 10.82
CA TYR A 220 1.94 -16.26 10.17
C TYR A 220 2.02 -15.13 11.20
N VAL A 221 1.23 -15.20 12.27
CA VAL A 221 1.23 -14.17 13.32
C VAL A 221 2.59 -14.13 14.05
N GLU A 222 3.15 -15.31 14.34
CA GLU A 222 4.47 -15.42 14.97
C GLU A 222 5.59 -14.94 14.06
N GLU A 223 5.52 -15.26 12.77
CA GLU A 223 6.48 -14.79 11.78
C GLU A 223 6.45 -13.27 11.66
N MET A 224 5.27 -12.66 11.58
CA MET A 224 5.11 -11.21 11.55
C MET A 224 5.65 -10.54 12.81
N ALA A 225 5.42 -11.13 14.00
CA ALA A 225 5.97 -10.63 15.25
C ALA A 225 7.51 -10.69 15.27
N ARG A 226 8.08 -11.79 14.77
CA ARG A 226 9.54 -12.00 14.71
C ARG A 226 10.21 -11.07 13.69
N GLN A 227 9.56 -10.87 12.52
CA GLN A 227 10.13 -10.10 11.41
C GLN A 227 10.03 -8.59 11.64
N TYR A 228 8.92 -8.10 12.19
CA TYR A 228 8.62 -6.68 12.27
C TYR A 228 8.53 -6.14 13.70
N GLY A 229 8.40 -7.00 14.69
CA GLY A 229 8.11 -6.63 16.09
C GLY A 229 6.61 -6.36 16.32
N GLU A 230 6.09 -6.76 17.48
CA GLU A 230 4.67 -6.60 17.83
C GLU A 230 4.21 -5.14 17.93
N GLU A 231 5.13 -4.23 18.28
CA GLU A 231 4.85 -2.79 18.42
C GLU A 231 4.93 -2.03 17.09
N SER A 232 5.37 -2.67 16.00
CA SER A 232 5.53 -2.02 14.71
C SER A 232 4.20 -1.67 14.05
N ASN A 233 4.18 -0.60 13.24
CA ASN A 233 3.01 -0.25 12.43
C ASN A 233 2.63 -1.38 11.45
N VAL A 234 3.60 -2.17 10.98
CA VAL A 234 3.34 -3.33 10.13
C VAL A 234 2.51 -4.37 10.87
N PHE A 235 2.90 -4.74 12.08
CA PHE A 235 2.17 -5.70 12.90
C PHE A 235 0.79 -5.15 13.31
N ARG A 236 0.72 -3.88 13.69
CA ARG A 236 -0.55 -3.20 13.99
C ARG A 236 -1.55 -3.30 12.85
N VAL A 237 -1.13 -2.96 11.63
CA VAL A 237 -2.00 -2.95 10.46
C VAL A 237 -2.31 -4.36 9.97
N ARG A 238 -1.28 -5.19 9.76
CA ARG A 238 -1.42 -6.49 9.10
C ARG A 238 -1.97 -7.59 10.01
N VAL A 239 -1.68 -7.52 11.31
CA VAL A 239 -2.08 -8.55 12.27
C VAL A 239 -3.23 -8.07 13.15
N LEU A 240 -3.06 -6.92 13.82
CA LEU A 240 -4.06 -6.45 14.79
C LEU A 240 -5.27 -5.76 14.13
N GLY A 241 -5.18 -5.35 12.86
CA GLY A 241 -6.23 -4.58 12.22
C GLY A 241 -6.40 -3.18 12.82
N LEU A 242 -5.32 -2.61 13.36
CA LEU A 242 -5.26 -1.27 13.94
C LEU A 242 -4.51 -0.31 13.00
N PRO A 243 -4.92 0.97 12.93
CA PRO A 243 -4.20 1.93 12.10
C PRO A 243 -2.78 2.18 12.63
N PRO A 244 -1.87 2.67 11.77
CA PRO A 244 -0.56 3.11 12.24
C PRO A 244 -0.71 4.25 13.24
N THR A 245 0.26 4.38 14.15
CA THR A 245 0.33 5.51 15.07
C THR A 245 0.81 6.75 14.31
N THR A 246 0.30 7.92 14.62
CA THR A 246 0.58 9.17 13.87
C THR A 246 2.05 9.60 13.93
N ASP A 247 2.78 9.20 14.96
CA ASP A 247 4.18 9.58 15.16
C ASP A 247 5.17 8.63 14.44
N ASP A 248 4.72 7.48 13.92
CA ASP A 248 5.57 6.41 13.41
C ASP A 248 5.55 6.21 11.88
N ASN A 249 5.00 7.15 11.11
CA ASN A 249 5.03 7.03 9.65
C ASN A 249 6.39 7.45 9.05
N ALA A 250 7.28 8.02 9.85
CA ALA A 250 8.64 8.29 9.41
C ALA A 250 9.38 6.96 9.16
N ILE A 251 10.11 6.90 8.03
CA ILE A 251 10.92 5.72 7.73
C ILE A 251 12.00 5.53 8.79
N MET A 252 12.59 6.64 9.27
CA MET A 252 13.66 6.66 10.24
C MET A 252 13.31 7.61 11.40
N GLY A 253 13.29 7.06 12.61
CA GLY A 253 13.11 7.86 13.82
C GLY A 253 14.35 8.71 14.13
N ARG A 254 14.15 9.88 14.70
CA ARG A 254 15.23 10.85 15.02
C ARG A 254 16.34 10.23 15.88
N THR A 255 15.97 9.46 16.90
CA THR A 255 16.93 8.77 17.78
C THR A 255 17.84 7.80 17.01
N LEU A 256 17.30 7.09 16.00
CA LEU A 256 18.07 6.18 15.16
C LEU A 256 19.13 6.93 14.36
N VAL A 257 18.73 8.05 13.72
CA VAL A 257 19.59 8.89 12.89
C VAL A 257 20.68 9.56 13.76
N GLU A 258 20.32 10.20 14.87
CA GLU A 258 21.25 10.87 15.78
C GLU A 258 22.24 9.88 16.41
N SER A 259 21.81 8.65 16.72
CA SER A 259 22.71 7.62 17.21
C SER A 259 23.82 7.26 16.21
N ALA A 260 23.54 7.37 14.91
CA ALA A 260 24.51 7.06 13.85
C ALA A 260 25.57 8.18 13.68
N ILE A 261 25.27 9.40 14.09
CA ILE A 261 26.22 10.52 14.09
C ILE A 261 27.29 10.32 15.20
N SER A 262 26.85 9.89 16.37
CA SER A 262 27.72 9.76 17.55
C SER A 262 28.58 8.50 17.60
N ARG A 263 28.43 7.61 16.60
CA ARG A 263 29.22 6.37 16.53
C ARG A 263 30.62 6.64 16.04
N ASP A 264 31.61 5.93 16.62
CA ASP A 264 32.97 5.87 16.13
C ASP A 264 33.18 4.52 15.44
N VAL A 265 33.12 4.53 14.12
CA VAL A 265 33.16 3.32 13.29
C VAL A 265 34.24 3.46 12.23
N GLU A 266 35.15 2.49 12.17
CA GLU A 266 36.15 2.42 11.10
C GLU A 266 35.48 2.11 9.75
N ALA A 267 35.86 2.88 8.72
CA ALA A 267 35.40 2.61 7.35
C ALA A 267 35.94 1.26 6.87
N THR A 268 35.06 0.44 6.34
CA THR A 268 35.46 -0.83 5.72
C THR A 268 36.40 -0.58 4.54
N ASN A 269 37.36 -1.52 4.33
CA ASN A 269 38.34 -1.41 3.26
C ASN A 269 37.75 -1.77 1.89
N VAL A 270 36.81 -0.93 1.41
CA VAL A 270 36.18 -1.04 0.09
C VAL A 270 36.36 0.27 -0.67
N MET A 271 36.23 0.22 -2.00
CA MET A 271 36.21 1.44 -2.80
C MET A 271 34.95 2.28 -2.49
N PRO A 272 35.08 3.61 -2.44
CA PRO A 272 33.93 4.48 -2.25
C PRO A 272 32.90 4.34 -3.37
N VAL A 273 31.65 4.70 -3.06
CA VAL A 273 30.54 4.84 -4.03
C VAL A 273 29.99 6.24 -3.85
N TRP A 274 29.75 6.92 -4.95
CA TRP A 274 29.09 8.22 -4.94
C TRP A 274 27.62 8.07 -5.37
N GLY A 275 26.70 8.74 -4.66
CA GLY A 275 25.30 8.89 -5.03
C GLY A 275 25.02 10.35 -5.34
N ILE A 276 24.36 10.62 -6.48
CA ILE A 276 24.07 11.98 -6.92
C ILE A 276 22.59 12.11 -7.30
N ASP A 277 21.87 12.98 -6.58
CA ASP A 277 20.53 13.43 -6.98
C ASP A 277 20.64 14.69 -7.82
N ILE A 278 20.05 14.70 -9.02
CA ILE A 278 20.10 15.82 -9.97
C ILE A 278 18.77 16.56 -9.96
N ALA A 279 18.80 17.83 -9.60
CA ALA A 279 17.62 18.69 -9.63
C ALA A 279 17.57 19.56 -10.87
N ARG A 280 16.36 19.94 -11.27
CA ARG A 280 16.11 20.99 -12.29
C ARG A 280 16.41 22.37 -11.72
N MET A 281 16.59 23.37 -12.61
CA MET A 281 16.55 24.77 -12.20
C MET A 281 15.24 25.07 -11.46
N GLY A 282 15.36 25.54 -10.20
CA GLY A 282 14.21 25.79 -9.32
C GLY A 282 14.61 25.80 -7.87
N SER A 283 13.68 25.38 -7.00
CA SER A 283 13.88 25.31 -5.54
C SER A 283 14.61 24.05 -5.07
N ASP A 284 14.71 23.02 -5.91
CA ASP A 284 15.34 21.73 -5.58
C ASP A 284 16.85 21.83 -5.84
N ARG A 285 17.64 21.04 -5.13
CA ARG A 285 19.12 21.12 -5.15
C ARG A 285 19.70 19.82 -5.69
N CYS A 286 20.81 19.92 -6.43
CA CYS A 286 21.66 18.76 -6.66
C CYS A 286 22.41 18.41 -5.38
N ALA A 287 22.60 17.13 -5.12
CA ALA A 287 23.34 16.65 -3.95
C ALA A 287 24.30 15.52 -4.32
N LEU A 288 25.48 15.49 -3.67
CA LEU A 288 26.51 14.47 -3.87
C LEU A 288 26.89 13.85 -2.52
N CYS A 289 26.61 12.57 -2.36
CA CYS A 289 26.98 11.76 -1.19
C CYS A 289 28.15 10.82 -1.52
N LYS A 290 29.16 10.80 -0.65
CA LYS A 290 30.30 9.87 -0.75
C LYS A 290 30.24 8.85 0.38
N ARG A 291 29.97 7.58 0.05
CA ARG A 291 29.93 6.49 1.02
C ARG A 291 31.06 5.49 0.79
N LYS A 292 31.80 5.18 1.83
CA LYS A 292 32.82 4.12 1.84
C LYS A 292 32.36 3.00 2.76
N GLY A 293 31.76 1.98 2.15
CA GLY A 293 31.19 0.84 2.90
C GLY A 293 30.12 1.27 3.90
N ASN A 294 30.50 1.27 5.17
CA ASN A 294 29.63 1.57 6.31
C ASN A 294 29.76 3.03 6.83
N VAL A 295 30.52 3.90 6.17
CA VAL A 295 30.72 5.29 6.62
C VAL A 295 30.45 6.28 5.48
N ILE A 296 29.77 7.36 5.78
CA ILE A 296 29.72 8.55 4.92
C ILE A 296 30.93 9.42 5.29
N THR A 297 31.86 9.55 4.36
CA THR A 297 33.23 10.03 4.64
C THR A 297 33.35 11.54 4.89
N GLU A 298 32.35 12.32 4.44
CA GLU A 298 32.29 13.77 4.57
C GLU A 298 30.85 14.28 4.52
N PRO A 299 30.54 15.52 4.97
CA PRO A 299 29.23 16.11 4.79
C PRO A 299 28.77 16.07 3.32
N ILE A 300 27.51 15.73 3.10
CA ILE A 300 26.92 15.61 1.75
C ILE A 300 26.90 17.01 1.12
N LYS A 301 27.59 17.16 -0.01
CA LYS A 301 27.66 18.41 -0.76
C LYS A 301 26.36 18.64 -1.51
N HIS A 302 25.91 19.89 -1.57
CA HIS A 302 24.73 20.24 -2.36
C HIS A 302 24.89 21.62 -3.01
N TRP A 303 24.23 21.82 -4.15
CA TRP A 303 24.22 23.08 -4.90
C TRP A 303 22.91 23.26 -5.65
N GLY A 304 22.58 24.50 -5.99
CA GLY A 304 21.40 24.85 -6.80
C GLY A 304 21.73 25.93 -7.83
N GLY A 305 20.77 26.19 -8.71
CA GLY A 305 20.88 27.27 -9.70
C GLY A 305 21.94 27.05 -10.79
N LYS A 306 22.36 25.81 -11.02
CA LYS A 306 23.32 25.41 -12.04
C LYS A 306 22.64 24.71 -13.20
N ASP A 307 23.15 24.93 -14.41
CA ASP A 307 22.73 24.14 -15.56
C ASP A 307 23.36 22.74 -15.55
N LEU A 308 22.99 21.94 -16.55
CA LEU A 308 23.40 20.54 -16.64
C LEU A 308 24.92 20.41 -16.83
N MET A 309 25.50 21.27 -17.68
CA MET A 309 26.93 21.22 -17.98
C MET A 309 27.79 21.78 -16.84
N GLU A 310 27.31 22.84 -16.17
CA GLU A 310 27.92 23.30 -14.92
C GLU A 310 27.92 22.24 -13.85
N THR A 311 26.79 21.50 -13.70
CA THR A 311 26.67 20.38 -12.77
C THR A 311 27.66 19.25 -13.10
N VAL A 312 27.78 18.86 -14.39
CA VAL A 312 28.81 17.92 -14.83
C VAL A 312 30.22 18.42 -14.47
N GLY A 313 30.48 19.71 -14.76
CA GLY A 313 31.77 20.32 -14.42
C GLY A 313 32.13 20.23 -12.92
N LEU A 314 31.14 20.44 -12.03
CA LEU A 314 31.34 20.30 -10.60
C LEU A 314 31.63 18.84 -10.19
N ILE A 315 30.94 17.87 -10.77
CA ILE A 315 31.18 16.44 -10.51
C ILE A 315 32.57 16.02 -10.98
N VAL A 316 32.98 16.44 -12.18
CA VAL A 316 34.31 16.16 -12.74
C VAL A 316 35.41 16.79 -11.88
N ALA A 317 35.28 18.07 -11.50
CA ALA A 317 36.21 18.74 -10.64
C ALA A 317 36.37 18.03 -9.30
N GLU A 318 35.29 17.57 -8.70
CA GLU A 318 35.30 16.80 -7.47
C GLU A 318 35.99 15.44 -7.63
N TYR A 319 35.74 14.76 -8.75
CA TYR A 319 36.41 13.49 -9.08
C TYR A 319 37.93 13.68 -9.27
N GLU A 320 38.32 14.70 -9.98
CA GLU A 320 39.74 15.02 -10.23
C GLU A 320 40.46 15.44 -8.95
N ALA A 321 39.83 16.22 -8.08
CA ALA A 321 40.36 16.62 -6.79
C ALA A 321 40.49 15.45 -5.80
N THR A 322 39.77 14.34 -6.03
CA THR A 322 39.80 13.17 -5.15
C THR A 322 41.05 12.32 -5.42
N PRO A 323 41.87 12.00 -4.38
CA PRO A 323 43.04 11.14 -4.53
C PRO A 323 42.68 9.79 -5.23
N TYR A 324 43.56 9.30 -6.08
CA TYR A 324 43.28 8.10 -6.93
C TYR A 324 42.80 6.90 -6.11
N ASN A 325 43.37 6.65 -4.95
CA ASN A 325 43.00 5.54 -4.06
C ASN A 325 41.69 5.77 -3.28
N GLN A 326 41.09 6.95 -3.41
CA GLN A 326 39.80 7.32 -2.79
C GLN A 326 38.72 7.61 -3.85
N ARG A 327 39.04 7.46 -5.14
CA ARG A 327 38.06 7.65 -6.20
C ARG A 327 36.98 6.59 -6.11
N PRO A 328 35.74 6.91 -6.51
CA PRO A 328 34.62 5.96 -6.43
C PRO A 328 34.77 4.84 -7.47
N SER A 329 34.34 3.64 -7.09
CA SER A 329 34.15 2.53 -8.04
C SER A 329 32.91 2.71 -8.92
N GLU A 330 31.91 3.43 -8.44
CA GLU A 330 30.67 3.75 -9.13
C GLU A 330 30.20 5.15 -8.72
N ILE A 331 29.67 5.91 -9.69
CA ILE A 331 28.92 7.16 -9.49
C ILE A 331 27.48 6.89 -9.91
N LEU A 332 26.57 6.80 -8.93
CA LEU A 332 25.19 6.42 -9.11
C LEU A 332 24.30 7.66 -9.18
N ILE A 333 23.59 7.83 -10.27
CA ILE A 333 22.84 9.05 -10.57
C ILE A 333 21.39 8.66 -10.88
N ASP A 334 20.41 9.37 -10.28
CA ASP A 334 19.02 9.17 -10.69
C ASP A 334 18.87 9.57 -12.17
N SER A 335 18.57 8.59 -13.02
CA SER A 335 18.44 8.76 -14.46
C SER A 335 17.08 9.30 -14.91
N ILE A 336 16.17 9.61 -13.98
CA ILE A 336 14.86 10.16 -14.33
C ILE A 336 15.02 11.62 -14.81
N GLY A 337 14.59 11.89 -16.03
CA GLY A 337 14.60 13.23 -16.60
C GLY A 337 16.01 13.73 -16.92
N LEU A 338 16.49 14.78 -16.25
CA LEU A 338 17.79 15.42 -16.56
C LEU A 338 19.01 14.57 -16.19
N GLY A 339 18.89 13.66 -15.25
CA GLY A 339 20.01 12.85 -14.79
C GLY A 339 20.57 11.94 -15.88
N ALA A 340 19.76 11.48 -16.84
CA ALA A 340 20.26 10.69 -17.98
C ALA A 340 21.34 11.43 -18.76
N GLY A 341 21.14 12.72 -19.07
CA GLY A 341 22.14 13.51 -19.79
C GLY A 341 23.43 13.75 -19.01
N VAL A 342 23.33 13.81 -17.67
CA VAL A 342 24.53 13.87 -16.79
C VAL A 342 25.29 12.56 -16.85
N VAL A 343 24.59 11.42 -16.77
CA VAL A 343 25.20 10.08 -16.88
C VAL A 343 25.95 9.94 -18.21
N ASP A 344 25.27 10.23 -19.33
CA ASP A 344 25.87 10.11 -20.67
C ASP A 344 27.15 10.93 -20.77
N ARG A 345 27.09 12.19 -20.30
CA ARG A 345 28.27 13.07 -20.36
C ARG A 345 29.40 12.62 -19.47
N LEU A 346 29.14 12.11 -18.27
CA LEU A 346 30.19 11.60 -17.39
C LEU A 346 30.83 10.31 -17.95
N VAL A 347 30.05 9.45 -18.59
CA VAL A 347 30.55 8.25 -19.30
C VAL A 347 31.43 8.64 -20.48
N GLU A 348 31.04 9.66 -21.29
CA GLU A 348 31.90 10.19 -22.36
C GLU A 348 33.24 10.74 -21.86
N LEU A 349 33.27 11.18 -20.59
CA LEU A 349 34.49 11.68 -19.92
C LEU A 349 35.25 10.57 -19.17
N ASP A 350 34.95 9.29 -19.43
CA ASP A 350 35.56 8.11 -18.82
C ASP A 350 35.40 8.03 -17.29
N LEU A 351 34.36 8.67 -16.71
CA LEU A 351 34.03 8.49 -15.30
C LEU A 351 33.15 7.24 -15.10
N PRO A 352 33.25 6.53 -13.94
CA PRO A 352 32.49 5.33 -13.66
C PRO A 352 31.02 5.64 -13.28
N ALA A 353 30.33 6.39 -14.14
CA ALA A 353 28.95 6.82 -13.94
C ALA A 353 27.95 5.73 -14.36
N ARG A 354 26.88 5.57 -13.59
CA ARG A 354 25.78 4.65 -13.88
C ARG A 354 24.43 5.28 -13.51
N GLY A 355 23.49 5.28 -14.46
CA GLY A 355 22.12 5.72 -14.23
C GLY A 355 21.32 4.70 -13.40
N ILE A 356 20.53 5.19 -12.48
CA ILE A 356 19.60 4.42 -11.65
C ILE A 356 18.20 4.95 -11.89
N ASN A 357 17.29 4.11 -12.39
CA ASN A 357 15.89 4.46 -12.53
C ASN A 357 15.16 4.11 -11.22
N VAL A 358 15.04 5.07 -10.32
CA VAL A 358 14.39 4.85 -9.00
C VAL A 358 12.88 4.60 -9.09
N ALA A 359 12.24 4.87 -10.25
CA ALA A 359 10.82 4.61 -10.47
C ALA A 359 10.53 3.19 -10.96
N GLU A 360 11.54 2.40 -11.35
CA GLU A 360 11.34 1.01 -11.76
C GLU A 360 10.84 0.13 -10.61
N SER A 361 10.32 -1.04 -10.95
CA SER A 361 9.88 -2.03 -9.96
C SER A 361 11.03 -2.47 -9.08
N SER A 362 10.78 -2.58 -7.77
CA SER A 362 11.74 -3.11 -6.81
C SER A 362 12.15 -4.54 -7.17
N SER A 363 13.40 -4.91 -6.91
CA SER A 363 13.86 -6.31 -6.99
C SER A 363 13.18 -7.20 -5.94
N MET A 364 12.66 -6.60 -4.86
CA MET A 364 11.84 -7.22 -3.82
C MET A 364 10.38 -6.78 -4.00
N SER A 365 9.82 -7.05 -5.18
CA SER A 365 8.51 -6.55 -5.62
C SER A 365 7.33 -7.08 -4.80
N ASP A 366 7.52 -8.10 -4.01
CA ASP A 366 6.58 -8.59 -2.98
C ASP A 366 6.49 -7.64 -1.77
N ARG A 367 7.56 -6.93 -1.44
CA ARG A 367 7.69 -6.07 -0.27
C ARG A 367 7.62 -4.58 -0.59
N TYR A 368 8.22 -4.14 -1.69
CA TYR A 368 8.31 -2.73 -2.09
C TYR A 368 7.67 -2.47 -3.44
N MET A 369 7.08 -1.28 -3.62
CA MET A 369 6.43 -0.93 -4.88
C MET A 369 7.45 -0.55 -5.96
N ARG A 370 8.47 0.25 -5.59
CA ARG A 370 9.50 0.80 -6.49
C ARG A 370 10.90 0.62 -5.90
N LEU A 371 11.90 0.79 -6.74
CA LEU A 371 13.30 0.77 -6.31
C LEU A 371 13.58 1.88 -5.26
N ARG A 372 13.02 3.07 -5.42
CA ARG A 372 13.14 4.15 -4.42
C ARG A 372 12.71 3.68 -3.03
N ASP A 373 11.60 2.97 -2.95
CA ASP A 373 11.07 2.48 -1.69
C ASP A 373 12.04 1.48 -1.03
N GLU A 374 12.58 0.57 -1.83
CA GLU A 374 13.58 -0.41 -1.40
C GLU A 374 14.84 0.28 -0.86
N LEU A 375 15.36 1.30 -1.57
CA LEU A 375 16.59 1.99 -1.17
C LEU A 375 16.44 2.74 0.16
N TRP A 376 15.30 3.39 0.40
CA TRP A 376 15.00 4.05 1.68
C TRP A 376 14.96 3.05 2.85
N PHE A 377 14.34 1.91 2.66
CA PHE A 377 14.31 0.88 3.70
C PHE A 377 15.67 0.18 3.89
N LYS A 378 16.48 0.03 2.84
CA LYS A 378 17.87 -0.44 2.97
C LYS A 378 18.73 0.53 3.81
N CYS A 379 18.55 1.84 3.64
CA CYS A 379 19.22 2.82 4.49
C CYS A 379 18.78 2.70 5.95
N ARG A 380 17.48 2.53 6.20
CA ARG A 380 16.97 2.27 7.55
C ARG A 380 17.61 1.02 8.16
N GLU A 381 17.60 -0.10 7.45
CA GLU A 381 18.21 -1.36 7.90
C GLU A 381 19.71 -1.19 8.19
N TRP A 382 20.41 -0.42 7.36
CA TRP A 382 21.82 -0.10 7.56
C TRP A 382 22.06 0.71 8.84
N LEU A 383 21.21 1.69 9.16
CA LEU A 383 21.28 2.44 10.42
C LEU A 383 20.96 1.56 11.64
N GLU A 384 19.99 0.65 11.52
CA GLU A 384 19.56 -0.28 12.58
C GLU A 384 20.64 -1.31 12.95
N GLN A 385 21.53 -1.67 12.02
CA GLN A 385 22.67 -2.58 12.26
C GLN A 385 23.73 -2.00 13.23
N LYS A 386 23.71 -0.68 13.46
CA LYS A 386 24.60 0.03 14.39
C LYS A 386 26.10 -0.04 14.04
N ASP A 387 26.46 -0.57 12.88
CA ASP A 387 27.84 -0.65 12.36
C ASP A 387 28.03 0.36 11.21
N CYS A 388 27.56 1.58 11.43
CA CYS A 388 27.65 2.65 10.43
C CYS A 388 27.75 4.02 11.08
N GLN A 389 28.34 4.97 10.36
CA GLN A 389 28.46 6.36 10.78
C GLN A 389 28.04 7.32 9.66
N ILE A 390 27.31 8.37 10.05
CA ILE A 390 26.91 9.46 9.17
C ILE A 390 27.46 10.79 9.71
N PRO A 391 27.68 11.81 8.87
CA PRO A 391 28.20 13.11 9.33
C PRO A 391 27.14 13.84 10.17
N ASP A 392 27.63 14.68 11.08
CA ASP A 392 26.83 15.65 11.82
C ASP A 392 26.40 16.78 10.87
N GLN A 393 25.29 16.58 10.16
CA GLN A 393 24.74 17.54 9.21
C GLN A 393 23.23 17.67 9.47
N GLU A 394 22.83 18.79 10.05
CA GLU A 394 21.45 19.03 10.48
C GLU A 394 20.43 18.86 9.34
N GLU A 395 20.77 19.32 8.13
CA GLU A 395 19.90 19.15 6.96
C GLU A 395 19.68 17.67 6.63
N LEU A 396 20.71 16.83 6.69
CA LEU A 396 20.59 15.38 6.48
C LEU A 396 19.68 14.74 7.53
N VAL A 397 19.85 15.11 8.80
CA VAL A 397 18.99 14.61 9.90
C VAL A 397 17.54 14.97 9.66
N ASN A 398 17.29 16.23 9.29
CA ASN A 398 15.93 16.70 9.03
C ASN A 398 15.29 16.00 7.83
N GLU A 399 16.02 15.78 6.73
CA GLU A 399 15.51 15.08 5.56
C GLU A 399 15.26 13.60 5.85
N LEU A 400 16.18 12.89 6.52
CA LEU A 400 16.02 11.47 6.88
C LEU A 400 14.82 11.22 7.79
N THR A 401 14.54 12.15 8.71
CA THR A 401 13.45 12.00 9.69
C THR A 401 12.10 12.51 9.19
N ALA A 402 12.08 13.33 8.12
CA ALA A 402 10.84 13.91 7.59
C ALA A 402 10.08 12.96 6.66
N VAL A 403 10.80 12.06 5.96
CA VAL A 403 10.20 11.19 4.93
C VAL A 403 9.35 10.10 5.56
N GLN A 404 8.12 10.00 5.07
CA GLN A 404 7.12 9.03 5.53
C GLN A 404 6.89 7.92 4.52
N TYR A 405 6.27 6.84 4.97
CA TYR A 405 5.81 5.75 4.12
C TYR A 405 4.36 5.39 4.39
N GLU A 406 3.73 4.74 3.42
CA GLU A 406 2.42 4.11 3.55
C GLU A 406 2.50 2.62 3.23
N ILE A 407 1.65 1.83 3.86
CA ILE A 407 1.45 0.42 3.53
C ILE A 407 0.24 0.37 2.59
N LEU A 408 0.47 -0.06 1.35
CA LEU A 408 -0.59 -0.21 0.37
C LEU A 408 -1.54 -1.37 0.72
N SER A 409 -2.71 -1.40 0.13
CA SER A 409 -3.67 -2.51 0.26
C SER A 409 -3.08 -3.86 -0.17
N SER A 410 -2.14 -3.85 -1.12
CA SER A 410 -1.35 -5.02 -1.52
C SER A 410 -0.32 -5.48 -0.48
N GLY A 411 -0.20 -4.77 0.64
CA GLY A 411 0.80 -5.03 1.67
C GLY A 411 2.20 -4.49 1.37
N LYS A 412 2.42 -3.85 0.22
CA LYS A 412 3.72 -3.29 -0.15
C LYS A 412 3.97 -1.96 0.54
N PHE A 413 5.23 -1.70 0.85
CA PHE A 413 5.67 -0.38 1.31
C PHE A 413 5.80 0.58 0.12
N LYS A 414 5.38 1.80 0.34
CA LYS A 414 5.55 2.91 -0.59
C LYS A 414 5.97 4.16 0.17
N VAL A 415 7.09 4.72 -0.21
CA VAL A 415 7.62 5.98 0.31
C VAL A 415 6.82 7.14 -0.30
N GLU A 416 6.53 8.16 0.50
CA GLU A 416 5.83 9.35 0.01
C GLU A 416 6.59 10.04 -1.13
N SER A 417 5.84 10.64 -2.05
CA SER A 417 6.43 11.38 -3.17
C SER A 417 6.92 12.76 -2.73
N LYS A 418 7.85 13.34 -3.52
CA LYS A 418 8.33 14.73 -3.32
C LYS A 418 7.15 15.73 -3.31
N GLU A 419 6.08 15.49 -4.09
CA GLU A 419 4.88 16.32 -4.07
C GLU A 419 4.06 16.18 -2.78
N GLN A 420 3.99 14.99 -2.21
CA GLN A 420 3.32 14.77 -0.92
C GLN A 420 4.08 15.47 0.21
N MET A 421 5.42 15.40 0.23
CA MET A 421 6.24 16.14 1.18
C MET A 421 6.04 17.66 1.06
N LYS A 422 6.06 18.20 -0.17
CA LYS A 422 5.80 19.63 -0.42
C LYS A 422 4.41 20.07 0.09
N LYS A 423 3.37 19.24 -0.06
CA LYS A 423 2.03 19.50 0.52
C LYS A 423 2.00 19.52 2.06
N ARG A 424 2.91 18.81 2.72
CA ARG A 424 3.11 18.85 4.17
C ARG A 424 4.01 20.01 4.62
N GLY A 425 4.49 20.86 3.70
CA GLY A 425 5.37 22.00 3.99
C GLY A 425 6.85 21.67 4.07
N TYR A 426 7.25 20.45 3.69
CA TYR A 426 8.67 20.05 3.64
C TYR A 426 9.28 20.32 2.26
N ARG A 427 10.59 20.47 2.23
CA ARG A 427 11.36 20.51 0.98
C ARG A 427 11.59 19.10 0.44
N SER A 428 12.03 19.01 -0.80
CA SER A 428 12.54 17.77 -1.39
C SER A 428 13.71 17.23 -0.58
N PRO A 429 13.81 15.93 -0.32
CA PRO A 429 14.88 15.32 0.47
C PRO A 429 16.11 15.02 -0.41
N ASP A 430 16.63 16.05 -1.09
CA ASP A 430 17.67 15.91 -2.13
C ASP A 430 18.97 15.32 -1.57
N ILE A 431 19.37 15.73 -0.35
CA ILE A 431 20.56 15.24 0.35
C ILE A 431 20.39 13.78 0.75
N ALA A 432 19.21 13.43 1.26
CA ALA A 432 18.90 12.07 1.63
C ALA A 432 18.72 11.17 0.40
N ASP A 433 18.08 11.65 -0.70
CA ASP A 433 17.94 10.88 -1.94
C ASP A 433 19.34 10.57 -2.56
N ALA A 434 20.32 11.50 -2.47
CA ALA A 434 21.69 11.22 -2.87
C ALA A 434 22.34 10.09 -2.04
N LEU A 435 22.09 10.04 -0.73
CA LEU A 435 22.50 8.92 0.11
C LEU A 435 21.81 7.62 -0.30
N MET A 436 20.48 7.66 -0.56
CA MET A 436 19.72 6.48 -0.95
C MET A 436 20.29 5.83 -2.22
N LEU A 437 20.71 6.61 -3.22
CA LEU A 437 21.31 6.10 -4.44
C LEU A 437 22.55 5.24 -4.19
N THR A 438 23.33 5.50 -3.14
CA THR A 438 24.51 4.69 -2.83
C THR A 438 24.17 3.24 -2.50
N PHE A 439 22.94 2.93 -2.08
CA PHE A 439 22.48 1.56 -1.78
C PHE A 439 22.09 0.76 -3.03
N ALA A 440 22.06 1.39 -4.20
CA ALA A 440 21.90 0.71 -5.48
C ALA A 440 23.21 0.09 -6.02
N SER A 441 24.36 0.33 -5.36
CA SER A 441 25.65 -0.21 -5.79
C SER A 441 25.70 -1.73 -5.73
N MET A 442 26.34 -2.33 -6.75
CA MET A 442 26.68 -3.75 -6.79
C MET A 442 28.03 -4.05 -6.13
N ALA A 443 28.93 -3.06 -6.04
CA ALA A 443 30.28 -3.22 -5.53
C ALA A 443 30.32 -3.59 -4.04
N VAL A 444 29.33 -3.17 -3.25
CA VAL A 444 29.22 -3.51 -1.81
C VAL A 444 28.95 -5.00 -1.58
N ARG A 445 28.52 -5.74 -2.62
CA ARG A 445 28.20 -7.18 -2.53
C ARG A 445 29.42 -8.10 -2.62
N ALA A 446 30.54 -7.64 -3.15
CA ALA A 446 31.70 -8.46 -3.44
C ALA A 446 32.69 -8.64 -2.27
N SER A 447 32.60 -7.85 -1.19
CA SER A 447 33.57 -7.84 -0.07
C SER A 447 33.13 -8.61 1.17
N GLY A 448 32.11 -9.43 1.10
CA GLY A 448 31.58 -10.19 2.24
C GLY A 448 32.26 -11.55 2.44
N SER A 449 33.50 -11.53 2.96
CA SER A 449 34.09 -12.70 3.63
C SER A 449 34.37 -12.32 5.09
N GLY A 450 33.38 -12.55 5.95
CA GLY A 450 33.60 -12.46 7.41
C GLY A 450 32.55 -11.64 8.16
N ALA A 451 31.40 -12.15 8.32
CA ALA A 451 30.21 -11.78 9.08
C ALA A 451 29.04 -11.54 8.12
N GLY A 452 28.21 -12.56 7.99
CA GLY A 452 27.28 -12.69 6.86
C GLY A 452 26.22 -11.62 6.74
N TYR A 453 26.39 -10.70 5.86
CA TYR A 453 25.30 -9.98 5.24
C TYR A 453 24.57 -10.94 4.29
N LYS A 454 23.59 -11.66 4.79
CA LYS A 454 22.66 -12.43 3.95
C LYS A 454 21.64 -11.48 3.32
N PHE A 455 22.07 -10.68 2.35
CA PHE A 455 21.17 -10.21 1.32
C PHE A 455 20.94 -11.37 0.35
N ASN A 456 20.02 -12.26 0.67
CA ASN A 456 19.56 -13.28 -0.27
C ASN A 456 18.60 -12.62 -1.24
N GLN A 457 19.10 -12.09 -2.39
CA GLN A 457 18.51 -12.34 -3.70
C GLN A 457 19.20 -11.47 -4.78
N LYS A 458 19.48 -12.10 -5.92
CA LYS A 458 20.03 -11.51 -7.16
C LYS A 458 19.09 -10.41 -7.67
N ILE A 459 19.59 -9.19 -7.82
CA ILE A 459 19.00 -8.22 -8.75
C ILE A 459 19.58 -8.54 -10.13
N GLU A 460 18.81 -9.18 -11.01
CA GLU A 460 19.09 -9.26 -12.42
C GLU A 460 18.53 -7.99 -13.08
N TYR A 461 19.38 -7.04 -13.39
CA TYR A 461 19.01 -5.92 -14.25
C TYR A 461 19.01 -6.45 -15.69
N GLY A 462 17.83 -6.50 -16.32
CA GLY A 462 17.71 -6.81 -17.72
C GLY A 462 18.53 -5.81 -18.55
N ASN A 463 19.46 -6.32 -19.34
CA ASN A 463 20.08 -5.58 -20.43
C ASN A 463 18.98 -5.24 -21.44
N SER A 464 18.42 -4.05 -21.39
CA SER A 464 17.66 -3.50 -22.50
C SER A 464 18.65 -3.01 -23.55
N GLY A 465 19.16 -3.97 -24.35
CA GLY A 465 19.84 -3.65 -25.59
C GLY A 465 18.88 -2.97 -26.54
N TRP A 466 19.09 -1.71 -26.80
CA TRP A 466 18.56 -1.04 -27.97
C TRP A 466 19.36 -1.53 -29.18
N ILE A 467 18.74 -2.34 -30.01
CA ILE A 467 19.18 -2.57 -31.39
C ILE A 467 18.20 -1.81 -32.29
N VAL A 468 18.71 -0.76 -32.93
CA VAL A 468 18.31 -0.02 -34.14
C VAL A 468 16.82 0.05 -34.45
#